data_d9475bab2121d7ff10b285f93d0a86a5
#
_entry.id   d9475bab2121d7ff10b285f93d0a86a5
#
_cell.length_a   1.000
_cell.length_b   1.000
_cell.length_c   1.000
_cell.angle_alpha   90.00
_cell.angle_beta   90.00
_cell.angle_gamma   90.00
#
_symmetry.space_group_name_H-M   'P 1'
#
loop_
_entity.id
_entity.type
_entity.pdbx_description
1 polymer ?
#
loop_
_entity_poly.entity_id
_entity_poly.type
_entity_poly.pdbx_seq_one_letter_code
_entity_poly.pdbx_strand_id
1 'polypeptide(L)'
;MSEIYLYDSLSNKKRKFEPIDQNHVRIYACGPTVYNYAHIGNARMAVVFDSFVRLLRNKYRKVTYVSNITDIDDKIIEAANESNIPINELTKKYTDIYNADMSYLNVLHPDIQPKATEYVEDMVNFIDKLIQKDKAYEKDGHVFFHVPSHEGYGKLSNREIDQQLAGSRVQVSDIKKNQQDFVLWKPSSKSQPGWESPWGIGRPGWHTECCVMSEVNLKIPFDIHGGGQDLLFPHHENEIAQSCASVNSDNPEDYAKYWIHNGFVTIDGEKMSKSLNNIILLNDLLKEHDGETIRLALLSSHYRKSLDWNENVIKQSKVLLDKVYDFLDNCDDDPEGEIDESLSLIHISEPTRPS
;
A
#
# COMPACT_ATOMS: atom_id res chain seq x y z
N MET A 1 3.43 23.22 -19.59
CA MET A 1 3.25 22.48 -18.31
C MET A 1 4.55 21.78 -17.95
N SER A 2 4.98 21.83 -16.69
CA SER A 2 6.20 21.15 -16.24
C SER A 2 6.05 19.63 -16.34
N GLU A 3 7.08 18.93 -16.78
CA GLU A 3 7.11 17.47 -16.87
C GLU A 3 7.19 16.86 -15.48
N ILE A 4 6.52 15.72 -15.26
CA ILE A 4 6.62 14.95 -14.02
C ILE A 4 7.71 13.89 -14.19
N TYR A 5 8.59 13.80 -13.21
CA TYR A 5 9.61 12.76 -13.13
C TYR A 5 9.42 11.95 -11.85
N LEU A 6 9.33 10.63 -11.97
CA LEU A 6 9.17 9.69 -10.87
C LEU A 6 10.45 8.87 -10.70
N TYR A 7 10.79 8.56 -9.48
CA TYR A 7 11.79 7.53 -9.25
C TYR A 7 11.10 6.17 -9.25
N ASP A 8 11.40 5.40 -10.25
CA ASP A 8 10.85 4.08 -10.46
C ASP A 8 11.75 3.01 -9.79
N SER A 9 11.20 2.27 -8.84
CA SER A 9 11.94 1.25 -8.09
C SER A 9 12.35 0.07 -8.97
N LEU A 10 11.57 -0.25 -10.02
CA LEU A 10 11.88 -1.34 -10.93
C LEU A 10 13.15 -1.06 -11.73
N SER A 11 13.22 0.10 -12.36
CA SER A 11 14.41 0.52 -13.13
C SER A 11 15.52 1.09 -12.26
N ASN A 12 15.24 1.37 -10.98
CA ASN A 12 16.12 2.05 -10.02
C ASN A 12 16.62 3.42 -10.53
N LYS A 13 15.79 4.14 -11.28
CA LYS A 13 16.12 5.42 -11.94
C LYS A 13 14.98 6.42 -11.84
N LYS A 14 15.34 7.70 -11.96
CA LYS A 14 14.38 8.77 -12.18
C LYS A 14 13.95 8.74 -13.64
N ARG A 15 12.66 8.50 -13.89
CA ARG A 15 12.06 8.41 -15.23
C ARG A 15 11.03 9.52 -15.42
N LYS A 16 10.91 10.02 -16.64
CA LYS A 16 9.78 10.86 -17.05
C LYS A 16 8.50 10.02 -16.94
N PHE A 17 7.47 10.57 -16.33
CA PHE A 17 6.19 9.90 -16.23
C PHE A 17 5.41 10.09 -17.54
N GLU A 18 5.13 8.99 -18.19
CA GLU A 18 4.33 8.90 -19.40
C GLU A 18 3.24 7.83 -19.18
N PRO A 19 1.99 8.24 -18.89
CA PRO A 19 0.92 7.29 -18.66
C PRO A 19 0.63 6.45 -19.91
N ILE A 20 0.06 5.26 -19.69
CA ILE A 20 -0.37 4.35 -20.76
C ILE A 20 -1.47 5.01 -21.61
N ASP A 21 -2.43 5.65 -20.92
CA ASP A 21 -3.44 6.51 -21.56
C ASP A 21 -3.22 7.95 -21.12
N GLN A 22 -2.96 8.85 -22.06
CA GLN A 22 -2.73 10.28 -21.80
C GLN A 22 -3.91 10.98 -21.11
N ASN A 23 -5.10 10.42 -21.18
CA ASN A 23 -6.30 10.97 -20.58
C ASN A 23 -6.68 10.33 -19.24
N HIS A 24 -6.07 9.19 -18.89
CA HIS A 24 -6.47 8.42 -17.71
C HIS A 24 -5.28 7.73 -17.03
N VAL A 25 -4.87 8.23 -15.89
CA VAL A 25 -3.85 7.61 -15.03
C VAL A 25 -4.51 6.64 -14.05
N ARG A 26 -3.95 5.44 -13.92
CA ARG A 26 -4.45 4.37 -13.06
C ARG A 26 -3.39 4.00 -12.03
N ILE A 27 -3.77 4.07 -10.75
CA ILE A 27 -2.85 3.90 -9.62
C ILE A 27 -3.42 2.87 -8.65
N TYR A 28 -2.60 1.92 -8.26
CA TYR A 28 -2.86 1.02 -7.15
C TYR A 28 -1.82 1.22 -6.05
N ALA A 29 -2.25 1.40 -4.81
CA ALA A 29 -1.37 1.38 -3.65
C ALA A 29 -1.89 0.38 -2.62
N CYS A 30 -1.03 -0.54 -2.17
CA CYS A 30 -1.38 -1.52 -1.17
C CYS A 30 -1.82 -0.85 0.12
N GLY A 31 -3.03 -1.17 0.56
CA GLY A 31 -3.65 -0.63 1.76
C GLY A 31 -3.28 -1.39 3.05
N PRO A 32 -3.90 -1.06 4.17
CA PRO A 32 -3.60 -1.65 5.47
C PRO A 32 -4.26 -3.02 5.67
N THR A 33 -3.66 -3.84 6.53
CA THR A 33 -4.31 -4.98 7.16
C THR A 33 -4.99 -4.50 8.45
N VAL A 34 -6.32 -4.65 8.53
CA VAL A 34 -7.15 -4.01 9.56
C VAL A 34 -7.38 -4.91 10.78
N TYR A 35 -6.32 -5.20 11.53
CA TYR A 35 -6.37 -5.96 12.79
C TYR A 35 -6.15 -5.09 14.03
N ASN A 36 -5.69 -3.85 13.87
CA ASN A 36 -5.41 -2.91 14.95
C ASN A 36 -5.42 -1.47 14.41
N TYR A 37 -5.27 -0.47 15.29
CA TYR A 37 -5.06 0.93 14.91
C TYR A 37 -3.89 1.09 13.95
N ALA A 38 -4.00 2.04 13.02
CA ALA A 38 -2.91 2.39 12.12
C ALA A 38 -1.74 3.00 12.89
N HIS A 39 -0.52 2.64 12.51
CA HIS A 39 0.68 3.30 12.99
C HIS A 39 1.14 4.40 12.02
N ILE A 40 2.05 5.27 12.46
CA ILE A 40 2.54 6.40 11.64
C ILE A 40 3.18 5.98 10.32
N GLY A 41 3.66 4.75 10.18
CA GLY A 41 4.15 4.20 8.91
C GLY A 41 3.05 4.04 7.88
N ASN A 42 1.84 3.56 8.30
CA ASN A 42 0.66 3.48 7.44
C ASN A 42 0.20 4.90 7.05
N ALA A 43 0.16 5.82 8.02
CA ALA A 43 -0.20 7.21 7.79
C ALA A 43 0.75 7.88 6.78
N ARG A 44 2.06 7.64 6.90
CA ARG A 44 3.04 8.19 5.95
C ARG A 44 2.79 7.73 4.53
N MET A 45 2.54 6.43 4.33
CA MET A 45 2.23 5.89 3.02
C MET A 45 0.97 6.56 2.44
N ALA A 46 -0.12 6.62 3.21
CA ALA A 46 -1.37 7.24 2.78
C ALA A 46 -1.19 8.74 2.42
N VAL A 47 -0.48 9.52 3.25
CA VAL A 47 -0.21 10.95 3.01
C VAL A 47 0.67 11.18 1.79
N VAL A 48 1.69 10.35 1.57
CA VAL A 48 2.57 10.44 0.39
C VAL A 48 1.78 10.16 -0.88
N PHE A 49 0.99 9.07 -0.91
CA PHE A 49 0.18 8.75 -2.10
C PHE A 49 -0.95 9.74 -2.32
N ASP A 50 -1.58 10.27 -1.27
CA ASP A 50 -2.56 11.35 -1.38
C ASP A 50 -1.96 12.60 -2.06
N SER A 51 -0.80 13.05 -1.59
CA SER A 51 -0.11 14.21 -2.18
C SER A 51 0.24 13.96 -3.65
N PHE A 52 0.65 12.75 -3.98
CA PHE A 52 0.97 12.36 -5.35
C PHE A 52 -0.28 12.27 -6.24
N VAL A 53 -1.37 11.69 -5.75
CA VAL A 53 -2.65 11.62 -6.47
C VAL A 53 -3.21 13.01 -6.73
N ARG A 54 -3.14 13.93 -5.76
CA ARG A 54 -3.54 15.34 -5.94
C ARG A 54 -2.72 16.01 -7.03
N LEU A 55 -1.41 15.82 -7.06
CA LEU A 55 -0.54 16.34 -8.13
C LEU A 55 -0.97 15.80 -9.50
N LEU A 56 -1.25 14.50 -9.62
CA LEU A 56 -1.69 13.90 -10.87
C LEU A 56 -3.08 14.38 -11.30
N ARG A 57 -4.02 14.54 -10.36
CA ARG A 57 -5.37 15.08 -10.64
C ARG A 57 -5.34 16.53 -11.14
N ASN A 58 -4.35 17.31 -10.74
CA ASN A 58 -4.14 18.65 -11.28
C ASN A 58 -3.63 18.64 -12.74
N LYS A 59 -2.95 17.56 -13.15
CA LYS A 59 -2.29 17.48 -14.47
C LYS A 59 -3.03 16.64 -15.51
N TYR A 60 -3.76 15.65 -15.08
CA TYR A 60 -4.43 14.69 -15.95
C TYR A 60 -5.95 14.76 -15.77
N ARG A 61 -6.65 14.59 -16.88
CA ARG A 61 -8.11 14.72 -16.93
C ARG A 61 -8.82 13.73 -16.00
N LYS A 62 -8.27 12.52 -15.88
CA LYS A 62 -8.80 11.46 -15.03
C LYS A 62 -7.67 10.73 -14.32
N VAL A 63 -7.84 10.52 -13.03
CA VAL A 63 -6.96 9.66 -12.21
C VAL A 63 -7.87 8.73 -11.44
N THR A 64 -7.66 7.42 -11.58
CA THR A 64 -8.32 6.41 -10.74
C THR A 64 -7.31 5.89 -9.74
N TYR A 65 -7.58 6.13 -8.47
CA TYR A 65 -6.76 5.68 -7.35
C TYR A 65 -7.48 4.58 -6.59
N VAL A 66 -6.85 3.41 -6.53
CA VAL A 66 -7.31 2.23 -5.81
C VAL A 66 -6.38 1.98 -4.63
N SER A 67 -6.94 1.78 -3.44
CA SER A 67 -6.19 1.33 -2.27
C SER A 67 -7.07 0.37 -1.48
N ASN A 68 -6.62 -0.86 -1.31
CA ASN A 68 -7.42 -1.93 -0.72
C ASN A 68 -7.46 -1.89 0.81
N ILE A 69 -8.38 -2.66 1.35
CA ILE A 69 -8.39 -3.10 2.75
C ILE A 69 -8.15 -4.61 2.75
N THR A 70 -7.09 -5.05 3.43
CA THR A 70 -6.88 -6.47 3.74
C THR A 70 -7.66 -6.79 5.00
N ASP A 71 -8.82 -7.43 4.83
CA ASP A 71 -9.76 -7.80 5.87
C ASP A 71 -9.78 -9.33 6.16
N ILE A 72 -8.82 -10.07 5.60
CA ILE A 72 -8.52 -11.46 5.89
C ILE A 72 -7.01 -11.69 5.94
N ASP A 73 -6.49 -12.13 7.08
CA ASP A 73 -5.07 -12.43 7.33
C ASP A 73 -4.94 -13.23 8.62
N ASP A 74 -3.86 -13.97 8.79
CA ASP A 74 -3.61 -14.71 10.04
C ASP A 74 -3.59 -13.79 11.27
N LYS A 75 -3.06 -12.56 11.15
CA LYS A 75 -3.04 -11.55 12.24
C LYS A 75 -4.44 -11.08 12.62
N ILE A 76 -5.36 -11.01 11.65
CA ILE A 76 -6.77 -10.67 11.91
C ILE A 76 -7.42 -11.80 12.69
N ILE A 77 -7.17 -13.05 12.30
CA ILE A 77 -7.71 -14.24 12.98
C ILE A 77 -7.19 -14.29 14.42
N GLU A 78 -5.88 -14.06 14.63
CA GLU A 78 -5.26 -14.00 15.96
C GLU A 78 -5.89 -12.88 16.81
N ALA A 79 -5.98 -11.65 16.29
CA ALA A 79 -6.54 -10.51 17.01
C ALA A 79 -8.02 -10.70 17.36
N ALA A 80 -8.81 -11.31 16.47
CA ALA A 80 -10.21 -11.64 16.72
C ALA A 80 -10.36 -12.66 17.85
N ASN A 81 -9.52 -13.71 17.85
CA ASN A 81 -9.50 -14.73 18.91
C ASN A 81 -9.07 -14.14 20.26
N GLU A 82 -8.00 -13.32 20.29
CA GLU A 82 -7.51 -12.67 21.51
C GLU A 82 -8.54 -11.71 22.12
N SER A 83 -9.25 -10.97 21.29
CA SER A 83 -10.26 -10.01 21.73
C SER A 83 -11.66 -10.63 21.93
N ASN A 84 -11.85 -11.88 21.52
CA ASN A 84 -13.14 -12.58 21.51
C ASN A 84 -14.24 -11.78 20.75
N ILE A 85 -13.85 -11.18 19.61
CA ILE A 85 -14.73 -10.41 18.73
C ILE A 85 -14.82 -11.15 17.38
N PRO A 86 -16.00 -11.25 16.76
CA PRO A 86 -16.14 -11.80 15.40
C PRO A 86 -15.25 -11.03 14.39
N ILE A 87 -14.63 -11.77 13.46
CA ILE A 87 -13.67 -11.19 12.49
C ILE A 87 -14.30 -10.04 11.71
N ASN A 88 -15.52 -10.18 11.24
CA ASN A 88 -16.24 -9.16 10.48
C ASN A 88 -16.50 -7.88 11.31
N GLU A 89 -16.76 -8.01 12.61
CA GLU A 89 -16.92 -6.86 13.50
C GLU A 89 -15.57 -6.17 13.76
N LEU A 90 -14.51 -6.96 13.99
CA LEU A 90 -13.16 -6.45 14.21
C LEU A 90 -12.66 -5.70 12.97
N THR A 91 -12.76 -6.31 11.80
CA THR A 91 -12.27 -5.69 10.54
C THR A 91 -13.09 -4.45 10.17
N LYS A 92 -14.43 -4.50 10.36
CA LYS A 92 -15.27 -3.31 10.18
C LYS A 92 -14.83 -2.18 11.11
N LYS A 93 -14.68 -2.45 12.41
CA LYS A 93 -14.25 -1.48 13.41
C LYS A 93 -12.94 -0.79 12.99
N TYR A 94 -11.90 -1.56 12.67
CA TYR A 94 -10.60 -0.98 12.34
C TYR A 94 -10.55 -0.35 10.95
N THR A 95 -11.39 -0.77 10.00
CA THR A 95 -11.59 -0.08 8.73
C THR A 95 -12.20 1.30 8.96
N ASP A 96 -13.27 1.38 9.75
CA ASP A 96 -13.94 2.65 10.06
C ASP A 96 -12.99 3.61 10.77
N ILE A 97 -12.22 3.12 11.74
CA ILE A 97 -11.21 3.92 12.45
C ILE A 97 -10.11 4.39 11.48
N TYR A 98 -9.57 3.49 10.65
CA TYR A 98 -8.55 3.85 9.66
C TYR A 98 -9.02 4.97 8.74
N ASN A 99 -10.22 4.85 8.19
CA ASN A 99 -10.77 5.86 7.29
C ASN A 99 -11.00 7.20 8.01
N ALA A 100 -11.46 7.17 9.26
CA ALA A 100 -11.59 8.39 10.08
C ALA A 100 -10.22 9.03 10.36
N ASP A 101 -9.24 8.25 10.80
CA ASP A 101 -7.87 8.73 11.07
C ASP A 101 -7.24 9.33 9.82
N MET A 102 -7.42 8.72 8.63
CA MET A 102 -6.93 9.27 7.37
C MET A 102 -7.66 10.58 7.00
N SER A 103 -8.95 10.70 7.27
CA SER A 103 -9.70 11.94 7.07
C SER A 103 -9.19 13.08 7.96
N TYR A 104 -8.81 12.81 9.20
CA TYR A 104 -8.20 13.82 10.09
C TYR A 104 -6.84 14.32 9.56
N LEU A 105 -6.10 13.50 8.81
CA LEU A 105 -4.89 13.90 8.10
C LEU A 105 -5.19 14.59 6.75
N ASN A 106 -6.44 14.88 6.44
CA ASN A 106 -6.87 15.40 5.14
C ASN A 106 -6.41 14.54 3.95
N VAL A 107 -6.36 13.22 4.14
CA VAL A 107 -6.12 12.24 3.07
C VAL A 107 -7.44 11.98 2.35
N LEU A 108 -7.44 12.14 1.03
CA LEU A 108 -8.60 11.84 0.19
C LEU A 108 -8.91 10.34 0.22
N HIS A 109 -10.17 10.02 0.36
CA HIS A 109 -10.61 8.64 0.19
C HIS A 109 -10.24 8.13 -1.22
N PRO A 110 -9.73 6.89 -1.37
CA PRO A 110 -9.49 6.31 -2.70
C PRO A 110 -10.78 6.30 -3.53
N ASP A 111 -10.66 6.38 -4.85
CA ASP A 111 -11.83 6.26 -5.74
C ASP A 111 -12.49 4.88 -5.60
N ILE A 112 -11.66 3.85 -5.35
CA ILE A 112 -12.10 2.48 -5.10
C ILE A 112 -11.29 1.95 -3.91
N GLN A 113 -11.99 1.46 -2.89
CA GLN A 113 -11.40 0.82 -1.71
C GLN A 113 -11.91 -0.62 -1.59
N PRO A 114 -11.37 -1.57 -2.39
CA PRO A 114 -11.83 -2.95 -2.38
C PRO A 114 -11.40 -3.67 -1.11
N LYS A 115 -12.23 -4.59 -0.63
CA LYS A 115 -11.90 -5.49 0.49
C LYS A 115 -11.53 -6.87 -0.04
N ALA A 116 -10.48 -7.47 0.51
CA ALA A 116 -10.01 -8.77 0.05
C ALA A 116 -11.10 -9.86 0.08
N THR A 117 -11.96 -9.86 1.11
CA THR A 117 -13.06 -10.83 1.23
C THR A 117 -14.13 -10.72 0.14
N GLU A 118 -14.26 -9.58 -0.53
CA GLU A 118 -15.21 -9.36 -1.62
C GLU A 118 -14.73 -9.94 -2.96
N TYR A 119 -13.44 -10.32 -3.07
CA TYR A 119 -12.80 -10.78 -4.30
C TYR A 119 -12.31 -12.23 -4.24
N VAL A 120 -12.75 -13.02 -3.25
CA VAL A 120 -12.24 -14.38 -3.06
C VAL A 120 -12.57 -15.30 -4.24
N GLU A 121 -13.75 -15.18 -4.85
CA GLU A 121 -14.11 -15.94 -6.05
C GLU A 121 -13.18 -15.60 -7.23
N ASP A 122 -12.89 -14.33 -7.44
CA ASP A 122 -11.93 -13.88 -8.46
C ASP A 122 -10.52 -14.42 -8.18
N MET A 123 -10.11 -14.47 -6.89
CA MET A 123 -8.83 -15.04 -6.48
C MET A 123 -8.76 -16.54 -6.76
N VAL A 124 -9.83 -17.30 -6.50
CA VAL A 124 -9.90 -18.74 -6.83
C VAL A 124 -9.74 -18.94 -8.34
N ASN A 125 -10.46 -18.16 -9.14
CA ASN A 125 -10.36 -18.22 -10.60
C ASN A 125 -8.97 -17.84 -11.11
N PHE A 126 -8.35 -16.84 -10.51
CA PHE A 126 -6.98 -16.41 -10.84
C PHE A 126 -5.94 -17.50 -10.51
N ILE A 127 -6.05 -18.14 -9.36
CA ILE A 127 -5.16 -19.23 -8.93
C ILE A 127 -5.33 -20.45 -9.85
N ASP A 128 -6.57 -20.80 -10.20
CA ASP A 128 -6.83 -21.92 -11.13
C ASP A 128 -6.19 -21.66 -12.50
N LYS A 129 -6.29 -20.43 -13.01
CA LYS A 129 -5.59 -19.99 -14.23
C LYS A 129 -4.06 -20.17 -14.15
N LEU A 130 -3.45 -19.90 -12.99
CA LEU A 130 -2.02 -20.12 -12.77
C LEU A 130 -1.66 -21.61 -12.74
N ILE A 131 -2.51 -22.45 -12.17
CA ILE A 131 -2.33 -23.91 -12.19
C ILE A 131 -2.42 -24.44 -13.62
N GLN A 132 -3.43 -24.03 -14.40
CA GLN A 132 -3.59 -24.43 -15.80
C GLN A 132 -2.42 -24.02 -16.69
N LYS A 133 -1.63 -23.03 -16.27
CA LYS A 133 -0.42 -22.57 -16.96
C LYS A 133 0.88 -23.16 -16.42
N ASP A 134 0.82 -24.16 -15.56
CA ASP A 134 1.97 -24.78 -14.89
C ASP A 134 2.82 -23.77 -14.06
N LYS A 135 2.22 -22.63 -13.64
CA LYS A 135 2.86 -21.61 -12.80
C LYS A 135 2.61 -21.82 -11.32
N ALA A 136 1.60 -22.62 -10.99
CA ALA A 136 1.24 -23.00 -9.63
C ALA A 136 0.92 -24.49 -9.53
N TYR A 137 0.93 -25.01 -8.31
CA TYR A 137 0.59 -26.41 -8.05
C TYR A 137 -0.12 -26.58 -6.71
N GLU A 138 -1.02 -27.55 -6.65
CA GLU A 138 -1.68 -27.98 -5.42
C GLU A 138 -0.84 -29.03 -4.69
N LYS A 139 -0.81 -28.94 -3.36
CA LYS A 139 -0.24 -29.94 -2.49
C LYS A 139 -0.92 -29.91 -1.11
N ASP A 140 -1.57 -31.00 -0.74
CA ASP A 140 -2.23 -31.19 0.56
C ASP A 140 -3.22 -30.04 0.91
N GLY A 141 -4.05 -29.62 -0.06
CA GLY A 141 -5.02 -28.54 0.05
C GLY A 141 -4.43 -27.12 0.02
N HIS A 142 -3.10 -27.00 -0.05
CA HIS A 142 -2.43 -25.72 -0.32
C HIS A 142 -2.22 -25.56 -1.82
N VAL A 143 -2.25 -24.31 -2.29
CA VAL A 143 -1.72 -23.98 -3.62
C VAL A 143 -0.52 -23.07 -3.49
N PHE A 144 0.54 -23.42 -4.18
CA PHE A 144 1.81 -22.67 -4.19
C PHE A 144 2.09 -22.13 -5.58
N PHE A 145 2.58 -20.91 -5.66
CA PHE A 145 3.23 -20.39 -6.85
C PHE A 145 4.62 -21.04 -6.98
N HIS A 146 4.94 -21.53 -8.17
CA HIS A 146 6.24 -22.14 -8.45
C HIS A 146 7.23 -21.09 -8.94
N VAL A 147 7.98 -20.51 -8.03
CA VAL A 147 8.90 -19.38 -8.32
C VAL A 147 9.86 -19.67 -9.47
N PRO A 148 10.51 -20.88 -9.59
CA PRO A 148 11.38 -21.18 -10.72
C PRO A 148 10.71 -21.17 -12.09
N SER A 149 9.37 -21.17 -12.16
CA SER A 149 8.63 -21.08 -13.42
C SER A 149 8.51 -19.65 -13.97
N HIS A 150 8.98 -18.63 -13.23
CA HIS A 150 8.96 -17.22 -13.62
C HIS A 150 10.40 -16.67 -13.67
N GLU A 151 10.94 -16.51 -14.87
CA GLU A 151 12.33 -16.04 -15.08
C GLU A 151 12.56 -14.59 -14.63
N GLY A 152 11.46 -13.82 -14.49
CA GLY A 152 11.48 -12.43 -14.04
C GLY A 152 11.62 -12.22 -12.55
N TYR A 153 11.60 -13.27 -11.72
CA TYR A 153 11.60 -13.13 -10.27
C TYR A 153 12.88 -12.48 -9.73
N GLY A 154 12.73 -11.51 -8.84
CA GLY A 154 13.84 -10.75 -8.26
C GLY A 154 14.17 -9.44 -8.99
N LYS A 155 13.54 -9.12 -10.11
CA LYS A 155 13.82 -7.90 -10.89
C LYS A 155 13.49 -6.61 -10.15
N LEU A 156 12.41 -6.58 -9.36
CA LEU A 156 12.03 -5.39 -8.59
C LEU A 156 12.94 -5.19 -7.38
N SER A 157 13.19 -6.25 -6.62
CA SER A 157 13.99 -6.19 -5.41
C SER A 157 15.48 -6.07 -5.68
N ASN A 158 15.91 -6.36 -6.91
CA ASN A 158 17.32 -6.42 -7.33
C ASN A 158 18.18 -7.29 -6.37
N ARG A 159 17.59 -8.37 -5.87
CA ARG A 159 18.24 -9.32 -4.95
C ARG A 159 18.49 -10.64 -5.66
N GLU A 160 19.68 -11.18 -5.48
CA GLU A 160 19.94 -12.56 -5.88
C GLU A 160 19.09 -13.53 -5.04
N ILE A 161 18.66 -14.60 -5.69
CA ILE A 161 17.73 -15.60 -5.13
C ILE A 161 18.20 -16.14 -3.77
N ASP A 162 19.51 -16.36 -3.60
CA ASP A 162 20.08 -16.87 -2.35
C ASP A 162 20.03 -15.86 -1.18
N GLN A 163 20.06 -14.55 -1.49
CA GLN A 163 19.92 -13.50 -0.47
C GLN A 163 18.47 -13.31 -0.02
N GLN A 164 17.50 -13.74 -0.84
CA GLN A 164 16.09 -13.66 -0.55
C GLN A 164 15.67 -14.67 0.53
N LEU A 165 16.28 -15.85 0.56
CA LEU A 165 16.03 -16.90 1.56
C LEU A 165 16.48 -16.48 2.96
N ALA A 166 17.57 -15.74 3.07
CA ALA A 166 18.14 -15.32 4.35
C ALA A 166 17.32 -14.25 5.08
N GLY A 167 16.47 -13.50 4.38
CA GLY A 167 15.68 -12.37 4.93
C GLY A 167 14.18 -12.65 5.09
N SER A 168 13.68 -13.74 4.54
CA SER A 168 12.27 -14.08 4.63
C SER A 168 12.00 -14.98 5.83
N ARG A 169 10.91 -14.72 6.58
CA ARG A 169 10.33 -15.70 7.51
C ARG A 169 9.68 -16.85 6.72
N VAL A 170 10.47 -17.55 5.92
CA VAL A 170 10.01 -18.72 5.18
C VAL A 170 9.83 -19.83 6.20
N GLN A 171 8.58 -20.15 6.54
CA GLN A 171 8.32 -21.45 7.15
C GLN A 171 8.77 -22.50 6.15
N VAL A 172 9.86 -23.16 6.45
CA VAL A 172 10.33 -24.33 5.70
C VAL A 172 9.23 -25.37 5.85
N SER A 173 8.47 -25.57 4.80
CA SER A 173 7.42 -26.59 4.75
C SER A 173 7.92 -27.69 3.81
N ASP A 174 7.98 -28.91 4.30
CA ASP A 174 8.38 -30.10 3.53
C ASP A 174 7.46 -30.39 2.31
N ILE A 175 6.32 -29.68 2.23
CA ILE A 175 5.36 -29.82 1.12
C ILE A 175 5.68 -28.96 -0.10
N LYS A 176 6.60 -28.00 -0.01
CA LYS A 176 6.99 -27.13 -1.14
C LYS A 176 7.92 -27.86 -2.11
N LYS A 177 7.74 -27.64 -3.42
CA LYS A 177 8.68 -28.13 -4.45
C LYS A 177 10.00 -27.35 -4.43
N ASN A 178 9.94 -26.05 -4.13
CA ASN A 178 11.09 -25.16 -3.97
C ASN A 178 10.90 -24.29 -2.74
N GLN A 179 11.98 -24.00 -2.02
CA GLN A 179 11.93 -23.19 -0.78
C GLN A 179 11.39 -21.79 -1.02
N GLN A 180 11.57 -21.23 -2.22
CA GLN A 180 11.08 -19.90 -2.60
C GLN A 180 9.61 -19.87 -2.94
N ASP A 181 8.99 -21.02 -3.21
CA ASP A 181 7.57 -21.10 -3.56
C ASP A 181 6.75 -20.47 -2.42
N PHE A 182 5.73 -19.69 -2.76
CA PHE A 182 4.90 -19.00 -1.80
C PHE A 182 3.43 -19.40 -1.97
N VAL A 183 2.69 -19.25 -0.88
CA VAL A 183 1.30 -19.70 -0.78
C VAL A 183 0.38 -18.77 -1.57
N LEU A 184 -0.46 -19.33 -2.42
CA LEU A 184 -1.58 -18.67 -3.10
C LEU A 184 -2.92 -19.00 -2.44
N TRP A 185 -3.06 -20.24 -1.92
CA TRP A 185 -4.24 -20.71 -1.20
C TRP A 185 -3.81 -21.55 -0.01
N LYS A 186 -4.47 -21.35 1.13
CA LYS A 186 -4.17 -22.01 2.40
C LYS A 186 -5.42 -22.66 2.97
N PRO A 187 -5.42 -23.95 3.32
CA PRO A 187 -6.58 -24.58 3.91
C PRO A 187 -6.97 -23.92 5.24
N SER A 188 -8.26 -23.84 5.49
CA SER A 188 -8.83 -23.31 6.73
C SER A 188 -9.38 -24.43 7.58
N SER A 189 -9.11 -24.37 8.89
CA SER A 189 -9.75 -25.25 9.86
C SER A 189 -11.21 -24.80 10.11
N LYS A 190 -11.99 -25.63 10.78
CA LYS A 190 -13.40 -25.33 11.11
C LYS A 190 -13.59 -24.06 11.95
N SER A 191 -12.54 -23.62 12.67
CA SER A 191 -12.55 -22.41 13.52
C SER A 191 -12.02 -21.17 12.82
N GLN A 192 -11.60 -21.29 11.56
CA GLN A 192 -11.06 -20.20 10.76
C GLN A 192 -12.02 -19.85 9.63
N PRO A 193 -12.04 -18.59 9.16
CA PRO A 193 -12.78 -18.24 7.97
C PRO A 193 -12.24 -19.03 6.78
N GLY A 194 -13.13 -19.45 5.90
CA GLY A 194 -12.76 -20.22 4.71
C GLY A 194 -13.86 -20.19 3.67
N TRP A 195 -13.44 -20.23 2.43
CA TRP A 195 -14.28 -20.25 1.24
C TRP A 195 -14.08 -21.55 0.48
N GLU A 196 -15.11 -21.94 -0.24
CA GLU A 196 -15.02 -23.11 -1.11
C GLU A 196 -14.07 -22.85 -2.28
N SER A 197 -13.29 -23.87 -2.64
CA SER A 197 -12.40 -23.84 -3.80
C SER A 197 -12.22 -25.24 -4.36
N PRO A 198 -11.67 -25.42 -5.58
CA PRO A 198 -11.32 -26.74 -6.12
C PRO A 198 -10.35 -27.54 -5.23
N TRP A 199 -9.60 -26.86 -4.38
CA TRP A 199 -8.57 -27.44 -3.49
C TRP A 199 -9.08 -27.67 -2.06
N GLY A 200 -10.37 -27.43 -1.83
CA GLY A 200 -11.01 -27.54 -0.53
C GLY A 200 -11.30 -26.17 0.12
N ILE A 201 -11.86 -26.22 1.33
CA ILE A 201 -12.17 -25.01 2.11
C ILE A 201 -10.87 -24.36 2.57
N GLY A 202 -10.69 -23.06 2.23
CA GLY A 202 -9.47 -22.35 2.55
C GLY A 202 -9.61 -20.83 2.39
N ARG A 203 -8.47 -20.17 2.37
CA ARG A 203 -8.36 -18.71 2.24
C ARG A 203 -7.20 -18.34 1.31
N PRO A 204 -7.24 -17.16 0.64
CA PRO A 204 -6.17 -16.72 -0.23
C PRO A 204 -4.89 -16.42 0.54
N GLY A 205 -3.76 -16.53 -0.16
CA GLY A 205 -2.48 -15.99 0.29
C GLY A 205 -2.45 -14.48 0.11
N TRP A 206 -1.84 -13.78 1.06
CA TRP A 206 -1.77 -12.32 1.13
C TRP A 206 -1.31 -11.63 -0.17
N HIS A 207 -0.43 -12.24 -0.95
CA HIS A 207 0.09 -11.65 -2.18
C HIS A 207 -0.89 -11.73 -3.35
N THR A 208 -1.83 -12.66 -3.32
CA THR A 208 -2.83 -12.86 -4.38
C THR A 208 -3.92 -11.79 -4.35
N GLU A 209 -4.20 -11.26 -3.17
CA GLU A 209 -5.24 -10.26 -2.96
C GLU A 209 -5.04 -9.01 -3.82
N CYS A 210 -3.84 -8.39 -3.73
CA CYS A 210 -3.53 -7.17 -4.47
C CYS A 210 -3.44 -7.42 -5.99
N CYS A 211 -2.94 -8.59 -6.42
CA CYS A 211 -2.94 -8.97 -7.83
C CYS A 211 -4.35 -8.91 -8.41
N VAL A 212 -5.29 -9.59 -7.76
CA VAL A 212 -6.65 -9.73 -8.25
C VAL A 212 -7.42 -8.41 -8.12
N MET A 213 -7.34 -7.74 -6.97
CA MET A 213 -8.03 -6.46 -6.78
C MET A 213 -7.54 -5.38 -7.74
N SER A 214 -6.23 -5.35 -8.06
CA SER A 214 -5.70 -4.41 -9.05
C SER A 214 -6.12 -4.78 -10.48
N GLU A 215 -6.08 -6.06 -10.88
CA GLU A 215 -6.49 -6.52 -12.20
C GLU A 215 -7.97 -6.25 -12.46
N VAL A 216 -8.85 -6.55 -11.50
CA VAL A 216 -10.30 -6.34 -11.65
C VAL A 216 -10.64 -4.86 -11.75
N ASN A 217 -10.05 -4.01 -10.90
CA ASN A 217 -10.41 -2.61 -10.81
C ASN A 217 -9.70 -1.70 -11.82
N LEU A 218 -8.46 -2.03 -12.21
CA LEU A 218 -7.64 -1.19 -13.08
C LEU A 218 -7.33 -1.83 -14.44
N LYS A 219 -7.46 -3.14 -14.57
CA LYS A 219 -6.93 -3.95 -15.68
C LYS A 219 -5.40 -3.84 -15.76
N ILE A 220 -4.74 -4.85 -16.25
CA ILE A 220 -3.29 -4.87 -16.45
C ILE A 220 -2.94 -4.72 -17.93
N PRO A 221 -1.83 -4.04 -18.29
CA PRO A 221 -1.03 -3.23 -17.37
C PRO A 221 -1.72 -1.92 -16.95
N PHE A 222 -1.38 -1.44 -15.75
CA PHE A 222 -1.77 -0.10 -15.29
C PHE A 222 -0.53 0.79 -15.03
N ASP A 223 -0.75 2.08 -14.73
CA ASP A 223 0.37 3.03 -14.76
C ASP A 223 1.30 2.89 -13.56
N ILE A 224 0.75 2.91 -12.34
CA ILE A 224 1.56 3.04 -11.13
C ILE A 224 1.10 2.05 -10.07
N HIS A 225 2.05 1.24 -9.60
CA HIS A 225 1.89 0.44 -8.39
C HIS A 225 2.78 0.97 -7.28
N GLY A 226 2.26 1.03 -6.06
CA GLY A 226 3.05 1.54 -4.97
C GLY A 226 2.66 1.08 -3.57
N GLY A 227 3.50 1.48 -2.60
CA GLY A 227 3.35 1.17 -1.20
C GLY A 227 4.57 1.53 -0.36
N GLY A 228 4.64 1.02 0.86
CA GLY A 228 5.82 1.15 1.70
C GLY A 228 7.02 0.36 1.16
N GLN A 229 8.23 0.80 1.47
CA GLN A 229 9.46 0.12 1.06
C GLN A 229 9.57 -1.30 1.62
N ASP A 230 8.87 -1.62 2.71
CA ASP A 230 8.76 -2.96 3.29
C ASP A 230 7.97 -3.94 2.42
N LEU A 231 7.09 -3.43 1.55
CA LEU A 231 6.32 -4.23 0.61
C LEU A 231 7.11 -4.61 -0.64
N LEU A 232 8.22 -3.91 -0.93
CA LEU A 232 9.04 -4.16 -2.11
C LEU A 232 9.40 -5.65 -2.23
N PHE A 233 9.78 -6.28 -1.12
CA PHE A 233 10.04 -7.71 -1.02
C PHE A 233 9.56 -8.26 0.32
N PRO A 234 8.83 -9.40 0.35
CA PRO A 234 8.47 -10.24 -0.81
C PRO A 234 7.17 -9.84 -1.53
N HIS A 235 6.36 -8.92 -0.98
CA HIS A 235 4.96 -8.71 -1.39
C HIS A 235 4.83 -8.30 -2.88
N HIS A 236 5.40 -7.18 -3.27
CA HIS A 236 5.30 -6.67 -4.64
C HIS A 236 6.05 -7.55 -5.66
N GLU A 237 7.18 -8.16 -5.26
CA GLU A 237 7.88 -9.14 -6.11
C GLU A 237 6.97 -10.34 -6.40
N ASN A 238 6.26 -10.86 -5.39
CA ASN A 238 5.33 -11.96 -5.52
C ASN A 238 4.08 -11.57 -6.34
N GLU A 239 3.64 -10.32 -6.25
CA GLU A 239 2.56 -9.82 -7.10
C GLU A 239 2.96 -9.77 -8.57
N ILE A 240 4.16 -9.25 -8.88
CA ILE A 240 4.70 -9.24 -10.25
C ILE A 240 4.72 -10.65 -10.82
N ALA A 241 5.28 -11.60 -10.06
CA ALA A 241 5.41 -12.98 -10.51
C ALA A 241 4.04 -13.59 -10.86
N GLN A 242 3.04 -13.42 -10.00
CA GLN A 242 1.68 -13.91 -10.23
C GLN A 242 1.00 -13.24 -11.43
N SER A 243 0.98 -11.90 -11.45
CA SER A 243 0.25 -11.14 -12.45
C SER A 243 0.87 -11.30 -13.84
N CYS A 244 2.20 -11.26 -13.96
CA CYS A 244 2.88 -11.51 -15.23
C CYS A 244 2.68 -12.96 -15.72
N ALA A 245 2.79 -13.96 -14.83
CA ALA A 245 2.53 -15.35 -15.16
C ALA A 245 1.09 -15.57 -15.66
N SER A 246 0.12 -14.83 -15.11
CA SER A 246 -1.28 -14.91 -15.53
C SER A 246 -1.50 -14.54 -17.00
N VAL A 247 -0.62 -13.73 -17.58
CA VAL A 247 -0.65 -13.31 -18.99
C VAL A 247 0.50 -13.90 -19.84
N ASN A 248 1.23 -14.90 -19.31
CA ASN A 248 2.38 -15.54 -19.94
C ASN A 248 3.52 -14.53 -20.26
N SER A 249 3.79 -13.63 -19.36
CA SER A 249 4.89 -12.66 -19.47
C SER A 249 5.90 -12.84 -18.33
N ASP A 250 7.15 -12.46 -18.58
CA ASP A 250 8.21 -12.29 -17.58
C ASP A 250 8.66 -10.82 -17.47
N ASN A 251 7.89 -9.90 -18.10
CA ASN A 251 8.16 -8.47 -18.05
C ASN A 251 7.31 -7.79 -16.98
N PRO A 252 7.90 -7.24 -15.91
CA PRO A 252 7.16 -6.57 -14.84
C PRO A 252 6.27 -5.39 -15.32
N GLU A 253 6.61 -4.73 -16.43
CA GLU A 253 5.81 -3.64 -17.00
C GLU A 253 4.47 -4.13 -17.59
N ASP A 254 4.28 -5.44 -17.80
CA ASP A 254 2.99 -6.02 -18.22
C ASP A 254 2.00 -6.17 -17.04
N TYR A 255 2.46 -5.91 -15.82
CA TYR A 255 1.61 -5.74 -14.64
C TYR A 255 1.44 -4.26 -14.29
N ALA A 256 2.53 -3.56 -13.96
CA ALA A 256 2.52 -2.13 -13.68
C ALA A 256 3.75 -1.44 -14.26
N LYS A 257 3.54 -0.28 -14.94
CA LYS A 257 4.59 0.41 -15.68
C LYS A 257 5.60 1.11 -14.78
N TYR A 258 5.17 1.62 -13.62
CA TYR A 258 6.01 2.33 -12.65
C TYR A 258 5.77 1.78 -11.24
N TRP A 259 6.85 1.65 -10.47
CA TRP A 259 6.84 1.18 -9.09
C TRP A 259 7.34 2.25 -8.14
N ILE A 260 6.49 2.69 -7.21
CA ILE A 260 6.80 3.78 -6.29
C ILE A 260 6.75 3.27 -4.85
N HIS A 261 7.86 3.48 -4.12
CA HIS A 261 7.95 3.10 -2.71
C HIS A 261 8.33 4.30 -1.85
N ASN A 262 7.58 4.52 -0.77
CA ASN A 262 7.96 5.47 0.26
C ASN A 262 8.88 4.81 1.30
N GLY A 263 9.82 5.61 1.83
CA GLY A 263 10.76 5.15 2.86
C GLY A 263 10.08 4.85 4.19
N PHE A 264 10.82 4.18 5.07
CA PHE A 264 10.36 3.83 6.42
C PHE A 264 10.16 5.04 7.32
N VAL A 265 9.37 4.86 8.39
CA VAL A 265 9.44 5.71 9.58
C VAL A 265 10.30 4.98 10.60
N THR A 266 11.31 5.67 11.14
CA THR A 266 12.14 5.22 12.23
C THR A 266 11.81 6.04 13.48
N ILE A 267 12.11 5.52 14.65
CA ILE A 267 11.99 6.20 15.93
C ILE A 267 13.39 6.21 16.56
N ASP A 268 13.94 7.41 16.75
CA ASP A 268 15.30 7.58 17.25
C ASP A 268 16.35 6.76 16.47
N GLY A 269 16.21 6.75 15.13
CA GLY A 269 17.08 6.02 14.22
C GLY A 269 16.79 4.52 14.07
N GLU A 270 15.91 3.95 14.89
CA GLU A 270 15.57 2.53 14.85
C GLU A 270 14.25 2.25 14.13
N LYS A 271 14.17 1.13 13.41
CA LYS A 271 12.92 0.72 12.74
C LYS A 271 11.84 0.40 13.78
N MET A 272 10.62 0.89 13.55
CA MET A 272 9.47 0.51 14.37
C MET A 272 9.25 -1.01 14.35
N SER A 273 9.13 -1.62 15.52
CA SER A 273 8.80 -3.03 15.67
C SER A 273 8.07 -3.32 16.99
N LYS A 274 7.24 -4.38 16.99
CA LYS A 274 6.58 -4.85 18.22
C LYS A 274 7.59 -5.28 19.29
N SER A 275 8.71 -5.88 18.88
CA SER A 275 9.76 -6.36 19.80
C SER A 275 10.49 -5.24 20.53
N LEU A 276 10.60 -4.05 19.92
CA LEU A 276 11.18 -2.86 20.53
C LEU A 276 10.18 -2.01 21.29
N ASN A 277 8.89 -2.37 21.21
CA ASN A 277 7.77 -1.61 21.83
C ASN A 277 7.80 -0.11 21.47
N ASN A 278 8.26 0.24 20.25
CA ASN A 278 8.42 1.60 19.77
C ASN A 278 7.41 1.97 18.65
N ILE A 279 6.29 1.24 18.57
CA ILE A 279 5.24 1.53 17.59
C ILE A 279 4.41 2.72 18.07
N ILE A 280 4.36 3.75 17.23
CA ILE A 280 3.52 4.93 17.47
C ILE A 280 2.22 4.78 16.68
N LEU A 281 1.11 4.74 17.41
CA LEU A 281 -0.23 4.64 16.82
C LEU A 281 -0.71 6.04 16.41
N LEU A 282 -1.31 6.14 15.23
CA LEU A 282 -1.84 7.40 14.71
C LEU A 282 -2.98 7.93 15.60
N ASN A 283 -3.85 7.04 16.05
CA ASN A 283 -4.96 7.37 16.94
C ASN A 283 -4.50 8.05 18.25
N ASP A 284 -3.31 7.71 18.76
CA ASP A 284 -2.78 8.33 19.97
C ASP A 284 -2.21 9.73 19.64
N LEU A 285 -1.50 9.87 18.52
CA LEU A 285 -1.01 11.18 18.08
C LEU A 285 -2.14 12.19 17.81
N LEU A 286 -3.26 11.74 17.28
CA LEU A 286 -4.43 12.59 17.00
C LEU A 286 -5.13 13.10 18.26
N LYS A 287 -4.83 12.55 19.43
CA LYS A 287 -5.30 13.10 20.73
C LYS A 287 -4.47 14.28 21.22
N GLU A 288 -3.23 14.39 20.75
CA GLU A 288 -2.24 15.37 21.23
C GLU A 288 -1.95 16.46 20.19
N HIS A 289 -2.14 16.15 18.90
CA HIS A 289 -1.77 17.02 17.80
C HIS A 289 -2.88 17.07 16.75
N ASP A 290 -3.01 18.22 16.09
CA ASP A 290 -3.92 18.36 14.95
C ASP A 290 -3.40 17.57 13.73
N GLY A 291 -4.34 17.11 12.89
CA GLY A 291 -4.03 16.24 11.76
C GLY A 291 -3.13 16.92 10.71
N GLU A 292 -3.22 18.22 10.53
CA GLU A 292 -2.42 18.96 9.58
C GLU A 292 -0.94 19.05 10.02
N THR A 293 -0.71 19.26 11.33
CA THR A 293 0.63 19.18 11.91
C THR A 293 1.26 17.81 11.71
N ILE A 294 0.50 16.73 11.98
CA ILE A 294 0.98 15.36 11.75
C ILE A 294 1.26 15.14 10.25
N ARG A 295 0.37 15.58 9.37
CA ARG A 295 0.54 15.48 7.92
C ARG A 295 1.82 16.17 7.45
N LEU A 296 2.07 17.41 7.89
CA LEU A 296 3.28 18.14 7.54
C LEU A 296 4.54 17.45 8.08
N ALA A 297 4.49 16.93 9.30
CA ALA A 297 5.59 16.18 9.89
C ALA A 297 5.90 14.91 9.05
N LEU A 298 4.89 14.17 8.58
CA LEU A 298 5.07 13.00 7.72
C LEU A 298 5.66 13.35 6.34
N LEU A 299 5.47 14.56 5.85
CA LEU A 299 6.00 15.08 4.59
C LEU A 299 7.33 15.84 4.76
N SER A 300 7.84 16.04 5.97
CA SER A 300 9.03 16.84 6.26
C SER A 300 10.33 16.27 5.67
N SER A 301 10.33 15.01 5.25
CA SER A 301 11.45 14.41 4.53
C SER A 301 11.02 13.94 3.13
N HIS A 302 11.98 13.87 2.21
CA HIS A 302 11.73 13.33 0.88
C HIS A 302 11.08 11.93 0.98
N TYR A 303 10.00 11.67 0.23
CA TYR A 303 9.18 10.47 0.38
C TYR A 303 9.94 9.14 0.35
N ARG A 304 11.05 9.05 -0.40
CA ARG A 304 11.90 7.84 -0.49
C ARG A 304 12.89 7.66 0.65
N LYS A 305 13.20 8.73 1.39
CA LYS A 305 14.10 8.64 2.54
C LYS A 305 13.35 8.16 3.78
N SER A 306 14.05 7.50 4.67
CA SER A 306 13.50 7.26 6.00
C SER A 306 13.19 8.60 6.68
N LEU A 307 12.08 8.64 7.39
CA LEU A 307 11.71 9.74 8.27
C LEU A 307 11.99 9.29 9.70
N ASP A 308 12.91 9.95 10.37
CA ASP A 308 13.14 9.72 11.78
C ASP A 308 12.16 10.54 12.59
N TRP A 309 11.16 9.89 13.16
CA TRP A 309 10.11 10.52 13.92
C TRP A 309 10.56 10.78 15.35
N ASN A 310 10.48 12.03 15.77
CA ASN A 310 10.79 12.46 17.12
C ASN A 310 10.00 13.74 17.46
N GLU A 311 10.03 14.17 18.72
CA GLU A 311 9.33 15.37 19.17
C GLU A 311 9.72 16.65 18.41
N ASN A 312 10.96 16.75 17.94
CA ASN A 312 11.39 17.96 17.22
C ASN A 312 10.73 18.06 15.85
N VAL A 313 10.53 16.96 15.14
CA VAL A 313 9.87 16.93 13.83
C VAL A 313 8.45 17.49 13.95
N ILE A 314 7.69 17.04 14.94
CA ILE A 314 6.30 17.52 15.11
C ILE A 314 6.25 18.96 15.60
N LYS A 315 7.12 19.35 16.54
CA LYS A 315 7.23 20.75 17.01
C LYS A 315 7.60 21.73 15.88
N GLN A 316 8.57 21.37 15.04
CA GLN A 316 8.97 22.20 13.88
C GLN A 316 7.84 22.31 12.86
N SER A 317 7.09 21.23 12.61
CA SER A 317 5.93 21.24 11.72
C SER A 317 4.84 22.17 12.25
N LYS A 318 4.54 22.12 13.54
CA LYS A 318 3.58 23.03 14.17
C LYS A 318 4.01 24.49 14.03
N VAL A 319 5.26 24.82 14.38
CA VAL A 319 5.79 26.18 14.24
C VAL A 319 5.75 26.68 12.79
N LEU A 320 5.99 25.80 11.81
CA LEU A 320 5.91 26.17 10.40
C LEU A 320 4.46 26.47 10.00
N LEU A 321 3.50 25.62 10.40
CA LEU A 321 2.08 25.85 10.13
C LEU A 321 1.59 27.15 10.77
N ASP A 322 1.93 27.39 12.04
CA ASP A 322 1.53 28.63 12.73
C ASP A 322 2.01 29.85 11.96
N LYS A 323 3.25 29.88 11.45
CA LYS A 323 3.75 30.97 10.61
C LYS A 323 2.99 31.14 9.31
N VAL A 324 2.58 30.02 8.67
CA VAL A 324 1.77 30.07 7.45
C VAL A 324 0.40 30.67 7.75
N TYR A 325 -0.25 30.25 8.82
CA TYR A 325 -1.55 30.77 9.22
C TYR A 325 -1.47 32.24 9.67
N ASP A 326 -0.45 32.60 10.45
CA ASP A 326 -0.19 34.00 10.81
C ASP A 326 0.00 34.88 9.58
N PHE A 327 0.68 34.38 8.55
CA PHE A 327 0.84 35.11 7.29
C PHE A 327 -0.49 35.25 6.57
N LEU A 328 -1.26 34.16 6.44
CA LEU A 328 -2.57 34.16 5.76
C LEU A 328 -3.58 35.09 6.49
N ASP A 329 -3.60 35.07 7.80
CA ASP A 329 -4.49 35.95 8.60
C ASP A 329 -4.14 37.46 8.48
N ASN A 330 -2.88 37.75 8.13
CA ASN A 330 -2.41 39.11 7.89
C ASN A 330 -2.38 39.54 6.41
N CYS A 331 -2.69 38.66 5.49
CA CYS A 331 -2.93 39.01 4.10
C CYS A 331 -4.30 39.69 4.02
N ASP A 332 -4.33 40.96 3.60
CA ASP A 332 -5.58 41.62 3.21
C ASP A 332 -6.18 40.81 2.04
N ASP A 333 -7.49 40.56 2.10
CA ASP A 333 -8.24 40.02 0.97
C ASP A 333 -8.16 41.00 -0.20
N ASP A 334 -7.13 40.91 -1.03
CA ASP A 334 -7.05 41.63 -2.30
C ASP A 334 -7.70 40.74 -3.37
N PRO A 335 -8.99 40.95 -3.71
CA PRO A 335 -9.71 40.12 -4.67
C PRO A 335 -9.21 40.31 -6.10
N GLU A 336 -8.31 41.26 -6.38
CA GLU A 336 -7.78 41.54 -7.72
C GLU A 336 -6.36 41.03 -7.95
N GLY A 337 -5.73 40.38 -6.98
CA GLY A 337 -4.42 39.75 -7.15
C GLY A 337 -4.48 38.57 -8.13
N GLU A 338 -3.61 38.56 -9.15
CA GLU A 338 -3.42 37.36 -9.99
C GLU A 338 -2.98 36.20 -9.11
N ILE A 339 -3.79 35.14 -9.08
CA ILE A 339 -3.44 33.91 -8.37
C ILE A 339 -2.20 33.35 -9.05
N ASP A 340 -1.06 33.39 -8.36
CA ASP A 340 0.12 32.64 -8.78
C ASP A 340 -0.21 31.14 -8.70
N GLU A 341 -0.45 30.53 -9.88
CA GLU A 341 -0.78 29.11 -9.98
C GLU A 341 0.29 28.21 -9.31
N SER A 342 1.52 28.70 -9.14
CA SER A 342 2.58 27.98 -8.43
C SER A 342 2.35 27.91 -6.93
N LEU A 343 1.68 28.92 -6.34
CA LEU A 343 1.30 28.93 -4.92
C LEU A 343 0.04 28.08 -4.66
N SER A 344 -0.85 27.93 -5.64
CA SER A 344 -2.06 27.09 -5.51
C SER A 344 -1.73 25.63 -5.30
N LEU A 345 -0.55 25.16 -5.71
CA LEU A 345 -0.06 23.81 -5.48
C LEU A 345 0.33 23.53 -4.03
N ILE A 346 0.54 24.57 -3.22
CA ILE A 346 0.80 24.46 -1.78
C ILE A 346 -0.52 24.36 -1.02
N HIS A 347 -1.60 24.95 -1.55
CA HIS A 347 -2.95 24.95 -0.98
C HIS A 347 -3.87 23.93 -1.67
N ILE A 348 -3.50 22.67 -1.69
CA ILE A 348 -4.32 21.60 -2.29
C ILE A 348 -5.58 21.27 -1.43
N SER A 349 -5.82 21.96 -0.36
CA SER A 349 -7.08 21.91 0.38
C SER A 349 -7.36 23.26 1.05
N GLU A 350 -8.57 23.78 0.89
CA GLU A 350 -9.04 24.84 1.78
C GLU A 350 -8.96 24.36 3.22
N PRO A 351 -8.31 25.12 4.11
CA PRO A 351 -8.29 24.76 5.52
C PRO A 351 -9.73 24.87 6.05
N THR A 352 -10.36 23.74 6.31
CA THR A 352 -11.59 23.76 7.11
C THR A 352 -11.16 24.08 8.54
N ARG A 353 -11.30 25.34 8.96
CA ARG A 353 -11.20 25.69 10.38
C ARG A 353 -12.18 24.82 11.16
N PRO A 354 -11.73 24.09 12.20
CA PRO A 354 -12.66 23.53 13.17
C PRO A 354 -13.41 24.70 13.82
N SER A 355 -14.71 24.65 13.73
CA SER A 355 -15.62 25.55 14.44
C SER A 355 -15.58 25.32 15.95
#